data_16ecaf88e66e2a95b4516e808197b875
#
_entry.id   16ecaf88e66e2a95b4516e808197b875
#
_cell.length_a   1.000
_cell.length_b   1.000
_cell.length_c   1.000
_cell.angle_alpha   90.00
_cell.angle_beta   90.00
_cell.angle_gamma   90.00
#
_symmetry.space_group_name_H-M   'P 1'
#
loop_
_entity.id
_entity.type
_entity.pdbx_description
1 polymer ?
#
loop_
_entity_poly.entity_id
_entity_poly.type
_entity_poly.pdbx_seq_one_letter_code
_entity_poly.pdbx_strand_id
1 'polypeptide(L)'
;GRAMLYVDACIVISSFFIIPTDNTALSLQKVFYGFINLVIVNVSLDYVVNSNRRLVQFLIFSKKYDEISHYITKEMHRGVTLLNGIGYYTKEDTKVIVTMMRGNESNEMVRIIHEIDPNAFISQTRVSGVYGAGFDKIKVKK
;
A
#
# COMPACT_ATOMS: atom_id res chain seq x y z
N GLY A 1 5.31 -14.52 5.10
CA GLY A 1 6.53 -14.13 5.63
C GLY A 1 7.32 -15.12 6.48
N ARG A 2 7.29 -14.97 7.82
CA ARG A 2 8.25 -15.67 8.72
C ARG A 2 8.23 -17.19 8.60
N ALA A 3 7.06 -17.83 8.47
CA ALA A 3 6.96 -19.28 8.32
C ALA A 3 7.58 -19.79 7.01
N MET A 4 7.41 -19.05 5.91
CA MET A 4 8.00 -19.37 4.61
C MET A 4 9.54 -19.35 4.65
N LEU A 5 10.09 -18.34 5.33
CA LEU A 5 11.54 -18.20 5.50
C LEU A 5 12.16 -19.41 6.23
N TYR A 6 11.49 -19.97 7.23
CA TYR A 6 11.96 -21.17 7.92
C TYR A 6 11.92 -22.41 7.01
N VAL A 7 10.87 -22.57 6.21
CA VAL A 7 10.76 -23.69 5.26
C VAL A 7 11.88 -23.60 4.20
N ASP A 8 12.08 -22.42 3.62
CA ASP A 8 13.11 -22.18 2.62
C ASP A 8 14.52 -22.39 3.20
N ALA A 9 14.76 -21.96 4.44
CA ALA A 9 16.04 -22.19 5.12
C ALA A 9 16.30 -23.70 5.35
N CYS A 10 15.27 -24.46 5.73
CA CYS A 10 15.38 -25.92 5.88
C CYS A 10 15.71 -26.59 4.55
N ILE A 11 15.10 -26.14 3.44
CA ILE A 11 15.38 -26.67 2.09
C ILE A 11 16.85 -26.40 1.70
N VAL A 12 17.36 -25.20 1.90
CA VAL A 12 18.75 -24.84 1.58
C VAL A 12 19.73 -25.65 2.42
N ILE A 13 19.46 -25.83 3.71
CA ILE A 13 20.31 -26.64 4.59
C ILE A 13 20.27 -28.12 4.17
N SER A 14 19.09 -28.67 3.87
CA SER A 14 18.96 -30.06 3.45
C SER A 14 19.67 -30.33 2.12
N SER A 15 19.73 -29.36 1.22
CA SER A 15 20.44 -29.51 -0.06
C SER A 15 21.93 -29.80 0.10
N PHE A 16 22.53 -29.32 1.20
CA PHE A 16 23.93 -29.62 1.52
C PHE A 16 24.18 -31.12 1.77
N PHE A 17 23.21 -31.81 2.36
CA PHE A 17 23.32 -33.23 2.68
C PHE A 17 22.90 -34.15 1.52
N ILE A 18 22.01 -33.68 0.64
CA ILE A 18 21.40 -34.51 -0.42
C ILE A 18 22.24 -34.52 -1.68
N ILE A 19 22.98 -33.45 -1.97
CA ILE A 19 23.75 -33.35 -3.22
C ILE A 19 25.19 -33.78 -2.93
N PRO A 20 25.56 -35.03 -3.28
CA PRO A 20 26.92 -35.49 -3.14
C PRO A 20 27.80 -34.73 -4.14
N THR A 21 28.80 -34.05 -3.65
CA THR A 21 29.77 -33.34 -4.50
C THR A 21 31.16 -33.72 -4.03
N ASP A 22 31.96 -34.22 -4.96
CA ASP A 22 33.36 -34.66 -4.67
C ASP A 22 34.29 -33.56 -4.19
N ASN A 23 33.84 -32.25 -4.34
CA ASN A 23 34.55 -31.08 -3.87
C ASN A 23 33.73 -30.30 -2.86
N THR A 24 34.19 -30.28 -1.62
CA THR A 24 33.61 -29.48 -0.50
C THR A 24 33.48 -27.98 -0.81
N ALA A 25 34.46 -27.42 -1.55
CA ALA A 25 34.41 -26.01 -1.97
C ALA A 25 33.22 -25.69 -2.88
N LEU A 26 32.87 -26.58 -3.81
CA LEU A 26 31.71 -26.41 -4.70
C LEU A 26 30.40 -26.55 -3.94
N SER A 27 30.35 -27.41 -2.93
CA SER A 27 29.17 -27.56 -2.05
C SER A 27 28.91 -26.32 -1.23
N LEU A 28 29.95 -25.74 -0.63
CA LEU A 28 29.87 -24.48 0.10
C LEU A 28 29.41 -23.32 -0.82
N GLN A 29 29.93 -23.26 -2.03
CA GLN A 29 29.53 -22.23 -3.00
C GLN A 29 28.04 -22.32 -3.36
N LYS A 30 27.52 -23.52 -3.57
CA LYS A 30 26.08 -23.74 -3.87
C LYS A 30 25.20 -23.32 -2.71
N VAL A 31 25.55 -23.66 -1.47
CA VAL A 31 24.82 -23.27 -0.27
C VAL A 31 24.84 -21.74 -0.10
N PHE A 32 25.97 -21.10 -0.36
CA PHE A 32 26.12 -19.65 -0.28
C PHE A 32 25.22 -18.91 -1.29
N TYR A 33 25.22 -19.36 -2.55
CA TYR A 33 24.30 -18.81 -3.57
C TYR A 33 22.83 -19.09 -3.25
N GLY A 34 22.51 -20.27 -2.72
CA GLY A 34 21.16 -20.59 -2.26
C GLY A 34 20.68 -19.64 -1.16
N PHE A 35 21.57 -19.34 -0.20
CA PHE A 35 21.26 -18.39 0.88
C PHE A 35 21.04 -16.96 0.35
N ILE A 36 21.90 -16.48 -0.55
CA ILE A 36 21.74 -15.15 -1.17
C ILE A 36 20.41 -15.08 -1.91
N ASN A 37 20.08 -16.09 -2.72
CA ASN A 37 18.82 -16.13 -3.46
C ASN A 37 17.61 -16.12 -2.54
N LEU A 38 17.66 -16.88 -1.43
CA LEU A 38 16.62 -16.90 -0.40
C LEU A 38 16.38 -15.51 0.17
N VAL A 39 17.42 -14.76 0.53
CA VAL A 39 17.31 -13.41 1.08
C VAL A 39 16.67 -12.46 0.03
N ILE A 40 17.17 -12.50 -1.21
CA ILE A 40 16.65 -11.63 -2.30
C ILE A 40 15.15 -11.89 -2.53
N VAL A 41 14.76 -13.16 -2.66
CA VAL A 41 13.35 -13.53 -2.93
C VAL A 41 12.45 -13.09 -1.76
N ASN A 42 12.84 -13.35 -0.51
CA ASN A 42 12.03 -12.97 0.64
C ASN A 42 11.86 -11.45 0.78
N VAL A 43 12.93 -10.68 0.60
CA VAL A 43 12.88 -9.21 0.65
C VAL A 43 12.00 -8.67 -0.48
N SER A 44 12.13 -9.22 -1.69
CA SER A 44 11.33 -8.82 -2.84
C SER A 44 9.83 -9.12 -2.64
N LEU A 45 9.50 -10.30 -2.12
CA LEU A 45 8.11 -10.67 -1.81
C LEU A 45 7.51 -9.79 -0.72
N ASP A 46 8.25 -9.53 0.36
CA ASP A 46 7.79 -8.66 1.43
C ASP A 46 7.55 -7.22 0.92
N TYR A 47 8.42 -6.72 0.04
CA TYR A 47 8.24 -5.40 -0.58
C TYR A 47 6.97 -5.34 -1.43
N VAL A 48 6.75 -6.32 -2.31
CA VAL A 48 5.56 -6.35 -3.20
C VAL A 48 4.27 -6.53 -2.39
N VAL A 49 4.23 -7.47 -1.45
CA VAL A 49 3.02 -7.75 -0.65
C VAL A 49 2.66 -6.56 0.26
N ASN A 50 3.64 -5.94 0.89
CA ASN A 50 3.39 -4.82 1.79
C ASN A 50 3.09 -3.50 1.05
N SER A 51 3.58 -3.34 -0.18
CA SER A 51 3.27 -2.17 -1.00
C SER A 51 1.77 -2.05 -1.28
N ASN A 52 1.11 -3.16 -1.59
CA ASN A 52 -0.33 -3.17 -1.91
C ASN A 52 -1.27 -2.99 -0.71
N ARG A 53 -0.77 -3.12 0.52
CA ARG A 53 -1.58 -2.99 1.74
C ARG A 53 -1.57 -1.59 2.34
N ARG A 54 -0.82 -0.67 1.77
CA ARG A 54 -0.73 0.70 2.29
C ARG A 54 -2.03 1.43 2.03
N LEU A 55 -2.61 1.99 3.08
CA LEU A 55 -3.81 2.83 3.00
C LEU A 55 -3.38 4.29 2.99
N VAL A 56 -4.13 5.10 2.26
CA VAL A 56 -3.87 6.51 2.06
C VAL A 56 -5.15 7.29 2.31
N GLN A 57 -5.02 8.36 3.07
CA GLN A 57 -6.06 9.36 3.26
C GLN A 57 -5.79 10.53 2.35
N PHE A 58 -6.82 11.02 1.69
CA PHE A 58 -6.81 12.23 0.90
C PHE A 58 -7.64 13.31 1.57
N LEU A 59 -7.10 14.51 1.61
CA LEU A 59 -7.81 15.76 1.86
C LEU A 59 -7.72 16.59 0.58
N ILE A 60 -8.88 16.86 -0.04
CA ILE A 60 -8.94 17.53 -1.34
C ILE A 60 -9.72 18.82 -1.16
N PHE A 61 -9.11 19.92 -1.53
CA PHE A 61 -9.68 21.26 -1.49
C PHE A 61 -9.93 21.71 -2.92
N SER A 62 -11.20 21.82 -3.31
CA SER A 62 -11.60 22.19 -4.68
C SER A 62 -12.94 22.89 -4.67
N LYS A 63 -13.12 23.83 -5.58
CA LYS A 63 -14.44 24.43 -5.85
C LYS A 63 -15.37 23.46 -6.58
N LYS A 64 -14.81 22.47 -7.29
CA LYS A 64 -15.55 21.40 -7.97
C LYS A 64 -15.72 20.14 -7.11
N TYR A 65 -15.90 20.33 -5.81
CA TYR A 65 -16.01 19.23 -4.84
C TYR A 65 -17.11 18.23 -5.17
N ASP A 66 -18.20 18.67 -5.81
CA ASP A 66 -19.35 17.82 -6.15
C ASP A 66 -18.99 16.83 -7.28
N GLU A 67 -18.36 17.33 -8.36
CA GLU A 67 -17.92 16.50 -9.49
C GLU A 67 -16.88 15.47 -9.03
N ILE A 68 -15.90 15.90 -8.23
CA ILE A 68 -14.86 15.03 -7.67
C ILE A 68 -15.48 13.97 -6.76
N SER A 69 -16.39 14.35 -5.86
CA SER A 69 -17.06 13.42 -4.95
C SER A 69 -17.93 12.41 -5.69
N HIS A 70 -18.62 12.84 -6.75
CA HIS A 70 -19.42 11.96 -7.60
C HIS A 70 -18.51 10.91 -8.26
N TYR A 71 -17.39 11.32 -8.85
CA TYR A 71 -16.43 10.41 -9.48
C TYR A 71 -15.89 9.38 -8.47
N ILE A 72 -15.42 9.83 -7.32
CA ILE A 72 -14.87 8.96 -6.28
C ILE A 72 -15.89 7.91 -5.83
N THR A 73 -17.15 8.34 -5.68
CA THR A 73 -18.21 7.45 -5.18
C THR A 73 -18.70 6.48 -6.25
N LYS A 74 -18.91 6.94 -7.48
CA LYS A 74 -19.51 6.16 -8.56
C LYS A 74 -18.51 5.30 -9.32
N GLU A 75 -17.38 5.86 -9.68
CA GLU A 75 -16.38 5.15 -10.50
C GLU A 75 -15.36 4.38 -9.64
N MET A 76 -14.85 4.99 -8.59
CA MET A 76 -13.88 4.34 -7.74
C MET A 76 -14.49 3.52 -6.59
N HIS A 77 -15.82 3.62 -6.38
CA HIS A 77 -16.54 2.92 -5.32
C HIS A 77 -15.93 3.15 -3.93
N ARG A 78 -15.53 4.39 -3.63
CA ARG A 78 -14.96 4.79 -2.34
C ARG A 78 -15.87 5.75 -1.60
N GLY A 79 -15.88 5.61 -0.27
CA GLY A 79 -16.62 6.52 0.61
C GLY A 79 -16.00 7.92 0.59
N VAL A 80 -16.87 8.92 0.55
CA VAL A 80 -16.48 10.33 0.60
C VAL A 80 -17.19 11.00 1.77
N THR A 81 -16.45 11.81 2.52
CA THR A 81 -17.02 12.69 3.55
C THR A 81 -16.67 14.12 3.21
N LEU A 82 -17.67 15.00 3.17
CA LEU A 82 -17.47 16.42 2.99
C LEU A 82 -17.39 17.11 4.36
N LEU A 83 -16.30 17.83 4.59
CA LEU A 83 -16.15 18.69 5.77
C LEU A 83 -16.37 20.12 5.33
N ASN A 84 -17.22 20.83 6.05
CA ASN A 84 -17.41 22.27 5.86
C ASN A 84 -16.30 23.02 6.60
N GLY A 85 -15.65 23.93 5.92
CA GLY A 85 -14.62 24.79 6.46
C GLY A 85 -14.77 26.22 5.98
N ILE A 86 -14.04 27.14 6.58
CA ILE A 86 -13.96 28.53 6.15
C ILE A 86 -12.51 28.86 5.90
N GLY A 87 -12.21 29.38 4.71
CA GLY A 87 -10.89 29.87 4.38
C GLY A 87 -10.52 31.05 5.28
N TYR A 88 -9.47 30.91 6.10
CA TYR A 88 -9.15 31.99 7.03
C TYR A 88 -8.75 33.29 6.33
N TYR A 89 -8.04 33.19 5.22
CA TYR A 89 -7.60 34.35 4.43
C TYR A 89 -8.71 34.88 3.52
N THR A 90 -9.38 34.00 2.79
CA THR A 90 -10.42 34.38 1.81
C THR A 90 -11.76 34.72 2.43
N LYS A 91 -12.02 34.24 3.67
CA LYS A 91 -13.31 34.30 4.38
C LYS A 91 -14.45 33.63 3.61
N GLU A 92 -14.12 32.78 2.63
CA GLU A 92 -15.10 32.04 1.84
C GLU A 92 -15.34 30.65 2.45
N ASP A 93 -16.58 30.18 2.33
CA ASP A 93 -16.93 28.81 2.67
C ASP A 93 -16.24 27.85 1.69
N THR A 94 -15.62 26.84 2.23
CA THR A 94 -14.96 25.79 1.45
C THR A 94 -15.40 24.41 1.92
N LYS A 95 -15.47 23.47 0.99
CA LYS A 95 -15.71 22.06 1.32
C LYS A 95 -14.46 21.24 1.06
N VAL A 96 -14.08 20.48 2.07
CA VAL A 96 -12.93 19.59 2.03
C VAL A 96 -13.42 18.17 1.86
N ILE A 97 -13.01 17.52 0.79
CA ILE A 97 -13.31 16.12 0.53
C ILE A 97 -12.32 15.26 1.31
N VAL A 98 -12.85 14.37 2.16
CA VAL A 98 -12.05 13.35 2.86
C VAL A 98 -12.41 12.00 2.29
N THR A 99 -11.41 11.28 1.80
CA THR A 99 -11.57 9.91 1.33
C THR A 99 -10.37 9.05 1.69
N MET A 100 -10.58 7.75 1.75
CA MET A 100 -9.54 6.77 2.05
C MET A 100 -9.54 5.68 1.00
N MET A 101 -8.35 5.29 0.56
CA MET A 101 -8.18 4.26 -0.46
C MET A 101 -6.88 3.49 -0.32
N ARG A 102 -6.67 2.51 -1.18
CA ARG A 102 -5.41 1.78 -1.24
C ARG A 102 -4.36 2.60 -1.98
N GLY A 103 -3.09 2.42 -1.59
CA GLY A 103 -1.98 3.16 -2.17
C GLY A 103 -1.76 2.96 -3.67
N ASN A 104 -2.18 1.80 -4.22
CA ASN A 104 -2.11 1.54 -5.66
C ASN A 104 -3.10 2.37 -6.49
N GLU A 105 -4.18 2.86 -5.89
CA GLU A 105 -5.21 3.69 -6.54
C GLU A 105 -4.88 5.19 -6.46
N SER A 106 -3.88 5.56 -5.65
CA SER A 106 -3.60 6.97 -5.34
C SER A 106 -3.13 7.78 -6.54
N ASN A 107 -2.31 7.20 -7.43
CA ASN A 107 -1.81 7.91 -8.61
C ASN A 107 -2.93 8.21 -9.61
N GLU A 108 -3.85 7.27 -9.79
CA GLU A 108 -5.03 7.45 -10.63
C GLU A 108 -5.94 8.54 -10.06
N MET A 109 -6.19 8.52 -8.76
CA MET A 109 -6.97 9.54 -8.06
C MET A 109 -6.40 10.95 -8.29
N VAL A 110 -5.09 11.13 -8.07
CA VAL A 110 -4.45 12.44 -8.24
C VAL A 110 -4.58 12.94 -9.69
N ARG A 111 -4.38 12.05 -10.67
CA ARG A 111 -4.52 12.39 -12.08
C ARG A 111 -5.93 12.88 -12.41
N ILE A 112 -6.95 12.14 -11.97
CA ILE A 112 -8.34 12.47 -12.27
C ILE A 112 -8.78 13.76 -11.57
N ILE A 113 -8.39 13.96 -10.32
CA ILE A 113 -8.69 15.24 -9.64
C ILE A 113 -8.10 16.40 -10.41
N HIS A 114 -6.87 16.26 -10.91
CA HIS A 114 -6.22 17.31 -11.69
C HIS A 114 -6.89 17.52 -13.07
N GLU A 115 -7.45 16.48 -13.68
CA GLU A 115 -8.24 16.59 -14.92
C GLU A 115 -9.57 17.33 -14.68
N ILE A 116 -10.24 17.08 -13.53
CA ILE A 116 -11.49 17.77 -13.17
C ILE A 116 -11.22 19.21 -12.75
N ASP A 117 -10.27 19.42 -11.87
CA ASP A 117 -9.89 20.74 -11.36
C ASP A 117 -8.37 20.87 -11.25
N PRO A 118 -7.72 21.51 -12.24
CA PRO A 118 -6.27 21.75 -12.23
C PRO A 118 -5.80 22.61 -11.04
N ASN A 119 -6.69 23.37 -10.41
CA ASN A 119 -6.37 24.22 -9.25
C ASN A 119 -6.68 23.55 -7.89
N ALA A 120 -7.11 22.29 -7.91
CA ALA A 120 -7.38 21.55 -6.68
C ALA A 120 -6.10 21.40 -5.84
N PHE A 121 -6.19 21.66 -4.54
CA PHE A 121 -5.13 21.35 -3.60
C PHE A 121 -5.37 19.98 -2.98
N ILE A 122 -4.39 19.09 -3.09
CA ILE A 122 -4.49 17.70 -2.66
C ILE A 122 -3.43 17.45 -1.59
N SER A 123 -3.86 17.03 -0.40
CA SER A 123 -2.98 16.51 0.64
C SER A 123 -3.16 15.00 0.77
N GLN A 124 -2.06 14.27 0.66
CA GLN A 124 -2.04 12.82 0.74
C GLN A 124 -1.22 12.38 1.95
N THR A 125 -1.82 11.57 2.82
CA THR A 125 -1.17 11.05 4.03
C THR A 125 -1.30 9.54 4.10
N ARG A 126 -0.21 8.84 4.40
CA ARG A 126 -0.25 7.40 4.69
C ARG A 126 -0.83 7.16 6.07
N VAL A 127 -1.79 6.24 6.15
CA VAL A 127 -2.39 5.83 7.42
C VAL A 127 -1.96 4.42 7.78
N SER A 128 -1.66 4.21 9.05
CA SER A 128 -1.18 2.92 9.56
C SER A 128 -2.28 1.86 9.69
N GLY A 129 -3.55 2.27 9.75
CA GLY A 129 -4.69 1.34 9.78
C GLY A 129 -6.01 2.07 9.62
N VAL A 130 -6.91 1.47 8.88
CA VAL A 130 -8.30 1.89 8.74
C VAL A 130 -9.17 0.66 9.00
N TYR A 131 -10.09 0.78 9.93
CA TYR A 131 -10.96 -0.29 10.36
C TYR A 131 -12.41 0.11 10.15
N GLY A 132 -13.23 -0.80 9.62
CA GLY A 132 -14.65 -0.55 9.43
C GLY A 132 -15.17 -1.05 8.09
N ALA A 133 -16.36 -0.57 7.69
CA ALA A 133 -17.00 -0.95 6.44
C ALA A 133 -16.14 -0.61 5.21
N GLY A 134 -15.82 -1.63 4.42
CA GLY A 134 -14.96 -1.51 3.24
C GLY A 134 -13.45 -1.67 3.49
N PHE A 135 -13.03 -1.81 4.76
CA PHE A 135 -11.64 -1.98 5.18
C PHE A 135 -11.49 -3.19 6.13
N ASP A 136 -10.35 -3.30 6.79
CA ASP A 136 -10.05 -4.40 7.67
C ASP A 136 -11.03 -4.48 8.85
N LYS A 137 -11.48 -5.71 9.17
CA LYS A 137 -12.35 -5.95 10.33
C LYS A 137 -11.54 -5.90 11.62
N ILE A 138 -12.07 -5.23 12.64
CA ILE A 138 -11.49 -5.23 13.98
C ILE A 138 -11.56 -6.66 14.54
N LYS A 139 -10.39 -7.29 14.71
CA LYS A 139 -10.29 -8.57 15.43
C LYS A 139 -10.28 -8.27 16.92
N VAL A 140 -11.45 -8.20 17.54
CA VAL A 140 -11.54 -8.13 19.00
C VAL A 140 -11.22 -9.55 19.53
N LYS A 141 -10.04 -9.71 20.13
CA LYS A 141 -9.75 -10.88 20.96
C LYS A 141 -10.63 -10.76 22.21
N LYS A 142 -11.58 -11.68 22.35
CA LYS A 142 -12.24 -11.93 23.64
C LYS A 142 -11.26 -12.59 24.59
#